data_9512d14fe40903331245d0c4f531954c
#
_entry.id   9512d14fe40903331245d0c4f531954c
#
_cell.length_a   1.000
_cell.length_b   1.000
_cell.length_c   1.000
_cell.angle_alpha   90.00
_cell.angle_beta   90.00
_cell.angle_gamma   90.00
#
_symmetry.space_group_name_H-M   'P 1'
#
loop_
_entity.id
_entity.type
_entity.pdbx_description
1 polymer ?
#
loop_
_entity_poly.entity_id
_entity_poly.type
_entity_poly.pdbx_seq_one_letter_code
_entity_poly.pdbx_strand_id
1 'polypeptide(L)'
;MVLEKWIVTGPKVIDIELVRSLKVGLIGGQVDIIGHDEPGARIEVHSVSGKDLKVSIDGDRLEIDHPQLRWDNFVEVFKSWRGNAKADISIMVPRDAALKFGVISASALISGLVTDARVSTVTGDVVIDAVRGDLDVNTVSGEISIRDHVGLVSAHTVSGDIAAAGEIRRFSAEGVSGEVFVDSTGVPSAIENNTVSGDLTVRLDASTAARYNVNSVAGTLQLGPNTIKGLRGGGYNGQTGELDGSWTEFRANSVSGDITVLYRGAADSAEGSARASAPSDSASDAGASL
;
A
#
# COMPACT_ATOMS: atom_id res chain seq x y z
N MET A 1 2.19 29.17 17.42
CA MET A 1 1.51 28.14 16.60
C MET A 1 0.12 28.66 16.34
N VAL A 2 -0.24 28.84 15.09
CA VAL A 2 -1.58 29.29 14.73
C VAL A 2 -2.35 28.03 14.35
N LEU A 3 -3.39 27.69 15.11
CA LEU A 3 -4.33 26.63 14.76
C LEU A 3 -5.40 27.25 13.87
N GLU A 4 -5.43 26.84 12.61
CA GLU A 4 -6.51 27.20 11.70
C GLU A 4 -7.43 26.00 11.49
N LYS A 5 -8.72 26.28 11.38
CA LYS A 5 -9.73 25.24 11.25
C LYS A 5 -10.86 25.67 10.32
N TRP A 6 -11.21 24.81 9.40
CA TRP A 6 -12.34 24.97 8.49
C TRP A 6 -13.35 23.83 8.69
N ILE A 7 -14.61 24.20 8.73
CA ILE A 7 -15.72 23.26 8.59
C ILE A 7 -16.25 23.39 7.18
N VAL A 8 -16.19 22.31 6.44
CA VAL A 8 -16.52 22.27 5.01
C VAL A 8 -17.79 21.47 4.80
N THR A 9 -18.80 22.14 4.25
CA THR A 9 -20.14 21.58 4.01
C THR A 9 -20.45 21.38 2.51
N GLY A 10 -19.51 21.73 1.63
CA GLY A 10 -19.64 21.63 0.18
C GLY A 10 -18.32 21.95 -0.52
N PRO A 11 -18.34 22.15 -1.84
CA PRO A 11 -17.12 22.38 -2.62
C PRO A 11 -16.29 23.55 -2.08
N LYS A 12 -15.01 23.33 -1.90
CA LYS A 12 -14.08 24.33 -1.38
C LYS A 12 -12.64 23.98 -1.74
N VAL A 13 -11.85 25.02 -2.01
CA VAL A 13 -10.38 24.92 -2.16
C VAL A 13 -9.74 25.58 -0.94
N ILE A 14 -8.72 24.93 -0.39
CA ILE A 14 -7.93 25.42 0.74
C ILE A 14 -6.46 25.22 0.39
N ASP A 15 -5.71 26.34 0.38
CA ASP A 15 -4.27 26.34 0.17
C ASP A 15 -3.56 26.59 1.50
N ILE A 16 -2.51 25.81 1.77
CA ILE A 16 -1.71 25.87 3.00
C ILE A 16 -0.23 26.00 2.61
N GLU A 17 0.47 26.95 3.21
CA GLU A 17 1.82 27.32 2.79
C GLU A 17 2.88 26.27 3.13
N LEU A 18 2.73 25.53 4.24
CA LEU A 18 3.70 24.54 4.70
C LEU A 18 3.02 23.33 5.32
N VAL A 19 3.34 22.13 4.82
CA VAL A 19 2.88 20.85 5.38
C VAL A 19 4.02 19.87 5.43
N ARG A 20 4.27 19.25 6.58
CA ARG A 20 5.23 18.16 6.79
C ARG A 20 4.58 16.85 7.22
N SER A 21 3.34 16.90 7.65
CA SER A 21 2.59 15.69 7.93
C SER A 21 1.12 15.85 7.58
N LEU A 22 0.57 14.81 6.96
CA LEU A 22 -0.82 14.71 6.57
C LEU A 22 -1.49 13.57 7.34
N LYS A 23 -2.60 13.88 7.97
CA LYS A 23 -3.49 12.88 8.56
C LYS A 23 -4.87 13.00 7.92
N VAL A 24 -5.33 11.90 7.33
CA VAL A 24 -6.66 11.82 6.70
C VAL A 24 -7.50 10.76 7.40
N GLY A 25 -8.71 11.12 7.78
CA GLY A 25 -9.65 10.21 8.41
C GLY A 25 -11.07 10.36 7.83
N LEU A 26 -11.47 9.48 6.89
CA LEU A 26 -12.79 9.56 6.26
C LEU A 26 -13.63 8.32 6.50
N ILE A 27 -14.95 8.52 6.44
CA ILE A 27 -15.91 7.43 6.57
C ILE A 27 -16.19 6.82 5.20
N GLY A 28 -16.55 7.61 4.22
CA GLY A 28 -16.83 7.18 2.86
C GLY A 28 -16.55 8.29 1.85
N GLY A 29 -16.64 7.97 0.58
CA GLY A 29 -16.34 8.87 -0.53
C GLY A 29 -15.08 8.44 -1.29
N GLN A 30 -14.37 9.40 -1.86
CA GLN A 30 -13.14 9.19 -2.60
C GLN A 30 -12.06 10.16 -2.13
N VAL A 31 -10.81 9.67 -2.05
CA VAL A 31 -9.66 10.48 -1.66
C VAL A 31 -8.51 10.24 -2.62
N ASP A 32 -8.05 11.31 -3.27
CA ASP A 32 -6.86 11.29 -4.10
C ASP A 32 -5.75 12.10 -3.41
N ILE A 33 -4.63 11.48 -3.10
CA ILE A 33 -3.45 12.12 -2.48
C ILE A 33 -2.29 12.03 -3.46
N ILE A 34 -1.78 13.19 -3.88
CA ILE A 34 -0.73 13.29 -4.88
C ILE A 34 0.45 14.08 -4.32
N GLY A 35 1.63 13.47 -4.37
CA GLY A 35 2.88 14.11 -3.98
C GLY A 35 3.39 15.09 -5.04
N HIS A 36 3.83 16.30 -4.61
CA HIS A 36 4.48 17.29 -5.47
C HIS A 36 5.72 17.90 -4.79
N ASP A 37 6.44 18.76 -5.49
CA ASP A 37 7.73 19.27 -5.01
C ASP A 37 7.62 20.62 -4.26
N GLU A 38 6.42 21.20 -4.18
CA GLU A 38 6.17 22.45 -3.45
C GLU A 38 6.01 22.18 -1.93
N PRO A 39 6.38 23.12 -1.04
CA PRO A 39 6.32 22.92 0.41
C PRO A 39 4.91 22.98 1.00
N GLY A 40 3.96 23.54 0.26
CA GLY A 40 2.59 23.72 0.69
C GLY A 40 1.69 22.53 0.33
N ALA A 41 0.43 22.63 0.71
CA ALA A 41 -0.60 21.69 0.30
C ALA A 41 -1.82 22.41 -0.27
N ARG A 42 -2.48 21.76 -1.23
CA ARG A 42 -3.76 22.19 -1.79
C ARG A 42 -4.79 21.11 -1.58
N ILE A 43 -5.88 21.47 -0.94
CA ILE A 43 -7.02 20.58 -0.69
C ILE A 43 -8.20 21.07 -1.53
N GLU A 44 -8.68 20.22 -2.43
CA GLU A 44 -9.86 20.47 -3.24
C GLU A 44 -10.98 19.55 -2.78
N VAL A 45 -11.96 20.10 -2.11
CA VAL A 45 -13.16 19.38 -1.70
C VAL A 45 -14.18 19.50 -2.83
N HIS A 46 -14.53 18.38 -3.45
CA HIS A 46 -15.47 18.34 -4.58
C HIS A 46 -16.92 18.18 -4.09
N SER A 47 -17.11 17.31 -3.09
CA SER A 47 -18.42 17.09 -2.50
C SER A 47 -18.31 16.72 -1.02
N VAL A 48 -19.32 17.09 -0.24
CA VAL A 48 -19.50 16.65 1.14
C VAL A 48 -20.98 16.33 1.34
N SER A 49 -21.27 15.16 1.92
CA SER A 49 -22.64 14.76 2.19
C SER A 49 -22.76 14.01 3.54
N GLY A 50 -23.90 14.17 4.18
CA GLY A 50 -24.23 13.52 5.45
C GLY A 50 -23.63 14.23 6.65
N LYS A 51 -22.32 14.46 6.72
CA LYS A 51 -21.63 15.18 7.79
C LYS A 51 -20.55 16.10 7.24
N ASP A 52 -20.34 17.19 7.96
CA ASP A 52 -19.33 18.18 7.60
C ASP A 52 -17.92 17.58 7.69
N LEU A 53 -17.07 18.01 6.78
CA LEU A 53 -15.65 17.68 6.78
C LEU A 53 -14.91 18.75 7.59
N LYS A 54 -14.05 18.32 8.48
CA LYS A 54 -13.15 19.20 9.22
C LYS A 54 -11.78 19.17 8.56
N VAL A 55 -11.24 20.31 8.21
CA VAL A 55 -9.85 20.53 7.81
C VAL A 55 -9.21 21.40 8.87
N SER A 56 -8.05 21.03 9.37
CA SER A 56 -7.31 21.82 10.36
C SER A 56 -5.81 21.70 10.14
N ILE A 57 -5.10 22.80 10.39
CA ILE A 57 -3.65 22.85 10.39
C ILE A 57 -3.17 23.32 11.79
N ASP A 58 -2.26 22.57 12.38
CA ASP A 58 -1.58 22.91 13.63
C ASP A 58 -0.07 22.89 13.38
N GLY A 59 0.50 24.07 13.23
CA GLY A 59 1.87 24.25 12.77
C GLY A 59 2.04 23.76 11.31
N ASP A 60 2.70 22.62 11.13
CA ASP A 60 2.95 21.97 9.83
C ASP A 60 2.19 20.62 9.67
N ARG A 61 1.29 20.33 10.61
CA ARG A 61 0.46 19.13 10.59
C ARG A 61 -0.94 19.43 10.06
N LEU A 62 -1.22 18.93 8.87
CA LEU A 62 -2.54 18.98 8.25
C LEU A 62 -3.38 17.77 8.68
N GLU A 63 -4.57 18.01 9.19
CA GLU A 63 -5.55 16.98 9.55
C GLU A 63 -6.87 17.22 8.83
N ILE A 64 -7.37 16.20 8.14
CA ILE A 64 -8.64 16.19 7.41
C ILE A 64 -9.45 15.01 7.94
N ASP A 65 -10.54 15.27 8.63
CA ASP A 65 -11.31 14.22 9.28
C ASP A 65 -12.83 14.49 9.28
N HIS A 66 -13.59 13.39 9.39
CA HIS A 66 -14.95 13.48 9.87
C HIS A 66 -14.93 13.50 11.41
N PRO A 67 -15.49 14.51 12.09
CA PRO A 67 -15.28 14.79 13.54
C PRO A 67 -15.60 13.65 14.53
N GLN A 68 -16.11 12.54 14.08
CA GLN A 68 -16.47 11.39 14.91
C GLN A 68 -15.51 10.21 14.77
N LEU A 69 -14.53 10.27 13.88
CA LEU A 69 -13.48 9.25 13.75
C LEU A 69 -12.42 9.46 14.84
N ARG A 70 -12.42 8.59 15.85
CA ARG A 70 -11.33 8.50 16.83
C ARG A 70 -10.42 7.34 16.44
N TRP A 71 -9.16 7.63 16.25
CA TRP A 71 -8.15 6.65 15.81
C TRP A 71 -7.92 5.50 16.79
N ASP A 72 -8.25 5.72 18.07
CA ASP A 72 -8.03 4.71 19.11
C ASP A 72 -9.07 3.59 19.10
N ASN A 73 -10.23 3.81 18.44
CA ASN A 73 -11.36 2.88 18.42
C ASN A 73 -11.92 2.66 17.01
N PHE A 74 -11.05 2.55 16.00
CA PHE A 74 -11.44 2.46 14.60
C PHE A 74 -12.44 1.31 14.31
N VAL A 75 -12.22 0.14 14.95
CA VAL A 75 -13.11 -1.03 14.81
C VAL A 75 -14.43 -0.87 15.58
N GLU A 76 -14.43 -0.16 16.72
CA GLU A 76 -15.65 0.08 17.51
C GLU A 76 -16.56 1.12 16.87
N VAL A 77 -15.98 2.12 16.22
CA VAL A 77 -16.73 3.13 15.45
C VAL A 77 -17.48 2.46 14.31
N PHE A 78 -16.89 1.45 13.66
CA PHE A 78 -17.55 0.67 12.62
C PHE A 78 -18.81 -0.07 13.11
N LYS A 79 -18.78 -0.65 14.31
CA LYS A 79 -19.94 -1.39 14.87
C LYS A 79 -21.11 -0.50 15.27
N SER A 80 -20.86 0.75 15.64
CA SER A 80 -21.87 1.71 16.10
C SER A 80 -22.36 2.68 15.02
N TRP A 81 -21.73 2.64 13.82
CA TRP A 81 -21.96 3.62 12.77
C TRP A 81 -23.19 3.32 11.92
N ARG A 82 -24.16 4.24 11.94
CA ARG A 82 -25.37 4.25 11.09
C ARG A 82 -25.51 5.53 10.24
N GLY A 83 -24.43 6.22 9.91
CA GLY A 83 -24.47 7.51 9.21
C GLY A 83 -23.80 7.49 7.85
N ASN A 84 -24.41 8.14 6.84
CA ASN A 84 -23.90 8.28 5.48
C ASN A 84 -23.02 9.53 5.36
N ALA A 85 -21.82 9.55 5.97
CA ALA A 85 -20.88 10.63 5.73
C ALA A 85 -19.97 10.26 4.55
N LYS A 86 -19.93 11.11 3.54
CA LYS A 86 -19.07 10.96 2.37
C LYS A 86 -18.42 12.29 2.02
N ALA A 87 -17.18 12.25 1.61
CA ALA A 87 -16.47 13.37 1.05
C ALA A 87 -15.61 12.92 -0.14
N ASP A 88 -15.68 13.65 -1.23
CA ASP A 88 -14.81 13.44 -2.37
C ASP A 88 -13.81 14.58 -2.40
N ILE A 89 -12.52 14.24 -2.24
CA ILE A 89 -11.44 15.21 -2.03
C ILE A 89 -10.19 14.84 -2.83
N SER A 90 -9.52 15.85 -3.35
CA SER A 90 -8.18 15.75 -3.92
C SER A 90 -7.21 16.57 -3.08
N ILE A 91 -6.06 15.97 -2.73
CA ILE A 91 -5.07 16.57 -1.85
C ILE A 91 -3.71 16.50 -2.54
N MET A 92 -3.14 17.65 -2.83
CA MET A 92 -1.75 17.76 -3.26
C MET A 92 -0.90 18.14 -2.04
N VAL A 93 0.16 17.39 -1.78
CA VAL A 93 1.05 17.58 -0.62
C VAL A 93 2.52 17.43 -1.01
N PRO A 94 3.46 17.98 -0.23
CA PRO A 94 4.87 17.70 -0.42
C PRO A 94 5.14 16.19 -0.43
N ARG A 95 6.01 15.72 -1.32
CA ARG A 95 6.35 14.28 -1.44
C ARG A 95 6.90 13.69 -0.15
N ASP A 96 7.59 14.49 0.66
CA ASP A 96 8.20 14.11 1.93
C ASP A 96 7.28 14.26 3.14
N ALA A 97 6.02 14.67 2.94
CA ALA A 97 5.06 14.78 4.03
C ALA A 97 4.68 13.40 4.57
N ALA A 98 4.94 13.17 5.86
CA ALA A 98 4.60 11.91 6.52
C ALA A 98 3.08 11.66 6.47
N LEU A 99 2.68 10.47 6.02
CA LEU A 99 1.27 10.15 5.79
C LEU A 99 0.70 9.19 6.84
N LYS A 100 -0.40 9.59 7.46
CA LYS A 100 -1.30 8.70 8.20
C LYS A 100 -2.70 8.76 7.61
N PHE A 101 -3.09 7.69 6.94
CA PHE A 101 -4.35 7.57 6.23
C PHE A 101 -5.24 6.50 6.84
N GLY A 102 -6.52 6.78 7.03
CA GLY A 102 -7.47 5.81 7.53
C GLY A 102 -8.89 6.10 7.07
N VAL A 103 -9.50 5.08 6.46
CA VAL A 103 -10.86 5.18 5.93
C VAL A 103 -11.70 3.98 6.35
N ILE A 104 -13.03 4.18 6.41
CA ILE A 104 -13.92 3.05 6.68
C ILE A 104 -14.39 2.41 5.37
N SER A 105 -14.95 3.20 4.45
CA SER A 105 -15.51 2.69 3.19
C SER A 105 -15.21 3.61 2.00
N ALA A 106 -14.28 4.54 2.15
CA ALA A 106 -13.83 5.38 1.06
C ALA A 106 -12.83 4.64 0.19
N SER A 107 -12.89 4.85 -1.12
CA SER A 107 -11.82 4.46 -2.04
C SER A 107 -10.72 5.52 -2.05
N ALA A 108 -9.47 5.13 -2.25
CA ALA A 108 -8.36 6.06 -2.25
C ALA A 108 -7.29 5.75 -3.30
N LEU A 109 -6.71 6.82 -3.82
CA LEU A 109 -5.46 6.81 -4.57
C LEU A 109 -4.40 7.61 -3.80
N ILE A 110 -3.25 7.00 -3.55
CA ILE A 110 -2.08 7.65 -2.92
C ILE A 110 -0.92 7.50 -3.89
N SER A 111 -0.40 8.60 -4.40
CA SER A 111 0.62 8.54 -5.45
C SER A 111 1.77 9.52 -5.24
N GLY A 112 2.98 9.08 -5.61
CA GLY A 112 4.17 9.92 -5.76
C GLY A 112 4.79 10.43 -4.45
N LEU A 113 4.60 9.75 -3.33
CA LEU A 113 5.20 10.13 -2.04
C LEU A 113 6.59 9.51 -1.85
N VAL A 114 7.45 10.25 -1.14
CA VAL A 114 8.82 9.83 -0.77
C VAL A 114 8.93 9.93 0.76
N THR A 115 8.17 9.09 1.45
CA THR A 115 8.03 9.11 2.91
C THR A 115 7.46 7.79 3.40
N ASP A 116 7.60 7.55 4.70
CA ASP A 116 6.92 6.45 5.36
C ASP A 116 5.42 6.75 5.47
N ALA A 117 4.61 5.74 5.18
CA ALA A 117 3.17 5.89 5.20
C ALA A 117 2.48 4.76 5.97
N ARG A 118 1.48 5.15 6.77
CA ARG A 118 0.55 4.21 7.38
C ARG A 118 -0.83 4.38 6.75
N VAL A 119 -1.34 3.27 6.19
CA VAL A 119 -2.61 3.23 5.46
C VAL A 119 -3.51 2.19 6.11
N SER A 120 -4.73 2.59 6.47
CA SER A 120 -5.69 1.68 7.09
C SER A 120 -7.06 1.82 6.43
N THR A 121 -7.68 0.71 6.07
CA THR A 121 -9.04 0.68 5.53
C THR A 121 -9.87 -0.42 6.19
N VAL A 122 -11.18 -0.25 6.23
CA VAL A 122 -12.07 -1.35 6.68
C VAL A 122 -12.66 -2.09 5.49
N THR A 123 -13.28 -1.37 4.54
CA THR A 123 -13.94 -1.98 3.37
C THR A 123 -13.65 -1.21 2.07
N GLY A 124 -12.93 -0.09 2.15
CA GLY A 124 -12.59 0.71 0.98
C GLY A 124 -11.37 0.15 0.26
N ASP A 125 -11.35 0.29 -1.05
CA ASP A 125 -10.23 -0.13 -1.87
C ASP A 125 -9.20 1.00 -1.96
N VAL A 126 -7.92 0.65 -1.82
CA VAL A 126 -6.83 1.63 -1.79
C VAL A 126 -5.78 1.25 -2.83
N VAL A 127 -5.47 2.20 -3.70
CA VAL A 127 -4.35 2.11 -4.64
C VAL A 127 -3.22 3.00 -4.14
N ILE A 128 -2.04 2.42 -3.99
CA ILE A 128 -0.80 3.09 -3.60
C ILE A 128 0.17 2.96 -4.78
N ASP A 129 0.57 4.08 -5.36
CA ASP A 129 1.34 4.11 -6.60
C ASP A 129 2.59 4.97 -6.47
N ALA A 130 3.73 4.49 -6.95
CA ALA A 130 5.01 5.21 -6.98
C ALA A 130 5.42 5.80 -5.61
N VAL A 131 5.23 5.05 -4.52
CA VAL A 131 5.62 5.48 -3.17
C VAL A 131 6.99 4.90 -2.82
N ARG A 132 7.86 5.72 -2.21
CA ARG A 132 9.20 5.35 -1.74
C ARG A 132 9.30 5.59 -0.24
N GLY A 133 9.60 4.55 0.53
CA GLY A 133 9.66 4.56 2.00
C GLY A 133 9.04 3.29 2.58
N ASP A 134 8.84 3.26 3.88
CA ASP A 134 8.25 2.11 4.55
C ASP A 134 6.73 2.22 4.58
N LEU A 135 6.03 1.18 4.11
CA LEU A 135 4.58 1.10 4.12
C LEU A 135 4.08 0.15 5.22
N ASP A 136 3.18 0.66 6.07
CA ASP A 136 2.39 -0.12 7.01
C ASP A 136 0.92 -0.07 6.57
N VAL A 137 0.42 -1.19 6.02
CA VAL A 137 -0.94 -1.27 5.46
C VAL A 137 -1.80 -2.22 6.27
N ASN A 138 -3.00 -1.76 6.60
CA ASN A 138 -3.94 -2.50 7.42
C ASN A 138 -5.32 -2.52 6.76
N THR A 139 -5.89 -3.69 6.50
CA THR A 139 -7.24 -3.82 5.95
C THR A 139 -8.06 -4.85 6.72
N VAL A 140 -9.37 -4.65 6.76
CA VAL A 140 -10.27 -5.68 7.28
C VAL A 140 -10.83 -6.51 6.14
N SER A 141 -11.38 -5.89 5.09
CA SER A 141 -11.97 -6.57 3.95
C SER A 141 -11.86 -5.80 2.62
N GLY A 142 -11.17 -4.64 2.62
CA GLY A 142 -10.88 -3.88 1.40
C GLY A 142 -9.69 -4.44 0.65
N GLU A 143 -9.61 -4.18 -0.63
CA GLU A 143 -8.45 -4.51 -1.47
C GLU A 143 -7.39 -3.42 -1.37
N ILE A 144 -6.11 -3.80 -1.23
CA ILE A 144 -4.97 -2.89 -1.27
C ILE A 144 -4.06 -3.27 -2.43
N SER A 145 -3.93 -2.36 -3.40
CA SER A 145 -3.06 -2.52 -4.56
C SER A 145 -1.90 -1.55 -4.47
N ILE A 146 -0.68 -2.07 -4.31
CA ILE A 146 0.58 -1.32 -4.22
C ILE A 146 1.34 -1.53 -5.52
N ARG A 147 1.73 -0.44 -6.20
CA ARG A 147 2.42 -0.46 -7.49
C ARG A 147 3.65 0.44 -7.46
N ASP A 148 4.68 0.06 -8.21
CA ASP A 148 5.92 0.83 -8.37
C ASP A 148 6.52 1.29 -7.02
N HIS A 149 6.36 0.46 -5.98
CA HIS A 149 6.84 0.77 -4.64
C HIS A 149 8.34 0.48 -4.49
N VAL A 150 9.02 1.32 -3.71
CA VAL A 150 10.42 1.09 -3.32
C VAL A 150 10.56 1.20 -1.82
N GLY A 151 10.72 0.07 -1.11
CA GLY A 151 10.87 0.09 0.35
C GLY A 151 10.48 -1.20 1.02
N LEU A 152 10.13 -1.11 2.31
CA LEU A 152 9.58 -2.20 3.10
C LEU A 152 8.04 -2.15 3.01
N VAL A 153 7.40 -3.32 3.04
CA VAL A 153 5.94 -3.43 3.13
C VAL A 153 5.58 -4.33 4.30
N SER A 154 4.84 -3.79 5.25
CA SER A 154 4.22 -4.53 6.35
C SER A 154 2.71 -4.49 6.17
N ALA A 155 2.08 -5.65 6.08
CA ALA A 155 0.67 -5.76 5.72
C ALA A 155 -0.10 -6.59 6.75
N HIS A 156 -1.27 -6.11 7.16
CA HIS A 156 -2.16 -6.83 8.06
C HIS A 156 -3.56 -6.87 7.46
N THR A 157 -4.13 -8.06 7.32
CA THR A 157 -5.47 -8.24 6.77
C THR A 157 -6.30 -9.22 7.60
N VAL A 158 -7.60 -9.01 7.63
CA VAL A 158 -8.51 -10.04 8.15
C VAL A 158 -9.04 -10.90 7.01
N SER A 159 -9.58 -10.27 5.96
CA SER A 159 -10.13 -10.97 4.79
C SER A 159 -9.99 -10.20 3.47
N GLY A 160 -9.23 -9.09 3.49
CA GLY A 160 -8.95 -8.31 2.29
C GLY A 160 -7.75 -8.84 1.52
N ASP A 161 -7.72 -8.58 0.24
CA ASP A 161 -6.65 -8.98 -0.64
C ASP A 161 -5.57 -7.91 -0.74
N ILE A 162 -4.32 -8.32 -0.88
CA ILE A 162 -3.17 -7.42 -0.94
C ILE A 162 -2.31 -7.79 -2.14
N ALA A 163 -2.20 -6.88 -3.09
CA ALA A 163 -1.27 -6.98 -4.20
C ALA A 163 -0.15 -5.94 -4.05
N ALA A 164 1.11 -6.36 -4.05
CA ALA A 164 2.26 -5.49 -3.91
C ALA A 164 3.28 -5.74 -5.01
N ALA A 165 3.61 -4.69 -5.78
CA ALA A 165 4.58 -4.76 -6.86
C ALA A 165 5.60 -3.62 -6.79
N GLY A 166 6.88 -3.92 -7.08
CA GLY A 166 7.97 -2.95 -7.12
C GLY A 166 9.30 -3.50 -6.61
N GLU A 167 10.22 -2.62 -6.26
CA GLU A 167 11.48 -2.96 -5.61
C GLU A 167 11.25 -3.13 -4.09
N ILE A 168 10.62 -4.26 -3.71
CA ILE A 168 10.26 -4.54 -2.33
C ILE A 168 11.45 -5.14 -1.60
N ARG A 169 12.10 -4.37 -0.73
CA ARG A 169 13.28 -4.82 0.03
C ARG A 169 12.98 -5.82 1.12
N ARG A 170 11.79 -5.75 1.69
CA ARG A 170 11.24 -6.74 2.63
C ARG A 170 9.72 -6.67 2.57
N PHE A 171 9.10 -7.83 2.60
CA PHE A 171 7.65 -7.97 2.69
C PHE A 171 7.29 -8.81 3.91
N SER A 172 6.33 -8.34 4.69
CA SER A 172 5.74 -9.10 5.80
C SER A 172 4.23 -8.97 5.73
N ALA A 173 3.53 -10.10 5.76
CA ALA A 173 2.07 -10.12 5.82
C ALA A 173 1.58 -11.01 6.96
N GLU A 174 0.58 -10.52 7.68
CA GLU A 174 -0.16 -11.25 8.71
C GLU A 174 -1.65 -11.18 8.39
N GLY A 175 -2.32 -12.34 8.32
CA GLY A 175 -3.73 -12.38 7.94
C GLY A 175 -4.49 -13.58 8.49
N VAL A 176 -5.81 -13.52 8.32
CA VAL A 176 -6.67 -14.67 8.61
C VAL A 176 -7.07 -15.35 7.30
N SER A 177 -7.62 -14.59 6.36
CA SER A 177 -7.97 -15.03 5.01
C SER A 177 -7.74 -13.88 4.03
N GLY A 178 -7.74 -14.14 2.75
CA GLY A 178 -7.43 -13.17 1.71
C GLY A 178 -6.20 -13.60 0.91
N GLU A 179 -6.15 -13.20 -0.33
CA GLU A 179 -5.04 -13.50 -1.22
C GLU A 179 -3.93 -12.44 -1.05
N VAL A 180 -2.69 -12.91 -0.99
CA VAL A 180 -1.51 -12.03 -0.98
C VAL A 180 -0.70 -12.32 -2.24
N PHE A 181 -0.56 -11.30 -3.07
CA PHE A 181 0.28 -11.33 -4.27
C PHE A 181 1.45 -10.37 -4.11
N VAL A 182 2.68 -10.87 -4.27
CA VAL A 182 3.91 -10.07 -4.19
C VAL A 182 4.71 -10.24 -5.47
N ASP A 183 4.95 -9.15 -6.17
CA ASP A 183 5.80 -9.10 -7.35
C ASP A 183 7.02 -8.22 -7.08
N SER A 184 8.10 -8.83 -6.60
CA SER A 184 9.30 -8.10 -6.24
C SER A 184 10.34 -8.13 -7.35
N THR A 185 10.83 -6.94 -7.70
CA THR A 185 12.05 -6.78 -8.52
C THR A 185 13.27 -6.69 -7.62
N GLY A 186 14.40 -7.20 -8.10
CA GLY A 186 15.62 -7.29 -7.31
C GLY A 186 15.60 -8.49 -6.33
N VAL A 187 16.41 -8.39 -5.28
CA VAL A 187 16.54 -9.46 -4.28
C VAL A 187 16.01 -8.95 -2.94
N PRO A 188 14.77 -9.25 -2.56
CA PRO A 188 14.26 -8.90 -1.24
C PRO A 188 15.05 -9.63 -0.14
N SER A 189 15.33 -8.95 0.96
CA SER A 189 16.04 -9.55 2.10
C SER A 189 15.21 -10.61 2.81
N ALA A 190 13.89 -10.38 2.89
CA ALA A 190 12.95 -11.33 3.47
C ALA A 190 11.54 -11.20 2.87
N ILE A 191 10.86 -12.34 2.77
CA ILE A 191 9.42 -12.44 2.51
C ILE A 191 8.84 -13.31 3.61
N GLU A 192 7.97 -12.73 4.43
CA GLU A 192 7.35 -13.40 5.56
C GLU A 192 5.82 -13.34 5.42
N ASN A 193 5.15 -14.49 5.55
CA ASN A 193 3.69 -14.56 5.52
C ASN A 193 3.17 -15.50 6.60
N ASN A 194 2.27 -15.01 7.42
CA ASN A 194 1.58 -15.78 8.45
C ASN A 194 0.08 -15.66 8.22
N THR A 195 -0.56 -16.75 7.83
CA THR A 195 -1.99 -16.76 7.52
C THR A 195 -2.68 -18.00 8.08
N VAL A 196 -4.00 -17.94 8.23
CA VAL A 196 -4.78 -19.13 8.57
C VAL A 196 -5.25 -19.83 7.29
N SER A 197 -5.87 -19.11 6.32
CA SER A 197 -6.44 -19.73 5.13
C SER A 197 -6.25 -18.93 3.84
N GLY A 198 -5.41 -17.89 3.86
CA GLY A 198 -5.11 -17.09 2.67
C GLY A 198 -4.03 -17.72 1.80
N ASP A 199 -4.14 -17.55 0.51
CA ASP A 199 -3.14 -17.97 -0.45
C ASP A 199 -2.03 -16.93 -0.60
N LEU A 200 -0.80 -17.39 -0.81
CA LEU A 200 0.35 -16.54 -1.07
C LEU A 200 0.93 -16.86 -2.44
N THR A 201 0.98 -15.86 -3.30
CA THR A 201 1.73 -15.94 -4.56
C THR A 201 2.84 -14.91 -4.57
N VAL A 202 4.07 -15.37 -4.77
CA VAL A 202 5.25 -14.51 -4.86
C VAL A 202 5.92 -14.70 -6.20
N ARG A 203 6.22 -13.60 -6.89
CA ARG A 203 7.02 -13.57 -8.11
C ARG A 203 8.36 -12.89 -7.84
N LEU A 204 9.45 -13.59 -8.13
CA LEU A 204 10.83 -13.14 -7.94
C LEU A 204 11.56 -13.10 -9.28
N ASP A 205 12.68 -12.40 -9.33
CA ASP A 205 13.58 -12.45 -10.48
C ASP A 205 14.23 -13.83 -10.62
N ALA A 206 14.48 -14.26 -11.86
CA ALA A 206 14.97 -15.60 -12.18
C ALA A 206 16.29 -15.98 -11.48
N SER A 207 17.12 -15.00 -11.20
CA SER A 207 18.43 -15.18 -10.55
C SER A 207 18.38 -15.10 -9.02
N THR A 208 17.20 -14.87 -8.42
CA THR A 208 17.09 -14.71 -6.98
C THR A 208 17.33 -16.04 -6.27
N ALA A 209 18.43 -16.11 -5.50
CA ALA A 209 18.65 -17.20 -4.58
C ALA A 209 17.72 -17.03 -3.36
N ALA A 210 17.17 -18.12 -2.85
CA ALA A 210 16.28 -18.08 -1.71
C ALA A 210 16.42 -19.28 -0.79
N ARG A 211 16.27 -19.02 0.51
CA ARG A 211 16.11 -20.06 1.54
C ARG A 211 14.66 -20.11 1.96
N TYR A 212 14.08 -21.28 1.91
CA TYR A 212 12.66 -21.51 2.24
C TYR A 212 12.51 -22.18 3.59
N ASN A 213 11.65 -21.64 4.40
CA ASN A 213 11.12 -22.28 5.61
C ASN A 213 9.60 -22.13 5.56
N VAL A 214 8.90 -23.17 5.10
CA VAL A 214 7.47 -23.16 4.88
C VAL A 214 6.81 -24.20 5.75
N ASN A 215 5.85 -23.79 6.55
CA ASN A 215 5.04 -24.66 7.38
C ASN A 215 3.58 -24.54 6.95
N SER A 216 2.96 -25.64 6.55
CA SER A 216 1.53 -25.69 6.22
C SER A 216 0.92 -26.98 6.77
N VAL A 217 -0.28 -26.87 7.34
CA VAL A 217 -1.03 -28.04 7.83
C VAL A 217 -1.76 -28.74 6.68
N ALA A 218 -2.43 -27.96 5.84
CA ALA A 218 -3.17 -28.46 4.68
C ALA A 218 -3.08 -27.43 3.55
N GLY A 219 -2.18 -27.61 2.61
CA GLY A 219 -1.96 -26.72 1.48
C GLY A 219 -0.91 -27.31 0.54
N THR A 220 -0.73 -26.66 -0.59
CA THR A 220 0.25 -27.01 -1.60
C THR A 220 1.36 -25.98 -1.61
N LEU A 221 2.61 -26.43 -1.70
CA LEU A 221 3.74 -25.56 -1.98
C LEU A 221 4.20 -25.78 -3.42
N GLN A 222 4.19 -24.72 -4.20
CA GLN A 222 4.75 -24.70 -5.55
C GLN A 222 5.98 -23.80 -5.59
N LEU A 223 7.13 -24.35 -5.96
CA LEU A 223 8.38 -23.61 -6.17
C LEU A 223 8.78 -23.69 -7.63
N GLY A 224 8.49 -22.66 -8.41
CA GLY A 224 8.68 -22.66 -9.85
C GLY A 224 7.95 -23.87 -10.48
N PRO A 225 8.67 -24.76 -11.22
CA PRO A 225 8.08 -25.94 -11.85
C PRO A 225 7.80 -27.07 -10.86
N ASN A 226 8.32 -27.03 -9.64
CA ASN A 226 8.24 -28.10 -8.67
C ASN A 226 7.04 -27.93 -7.73
N THR A 227 6.15 -28.90 -7.72
CA THR A 227 5.02 -28.94 -6.80
C THR A 227 5.28 -29.94 -5.67
N ILE A 228 5.24 -29.46 -4.44
CA ILE A 228 5.41 -30.25 -3.22
C ILE A 228 4.04 -30.42 -2.59
N LYS A 229 3.46 -31.62 -2.76
CA LYS A 229 2.14 -31.98 -2.20
C LYS A 229 2.31 -32.66 -0.86
N GLY A 230 1.37 -32.38 0.04
CA GLY A 230 1.24 -33.15 1.28
C GLY A 230 2.19 -32.73 2.38
N LEU A 231 2.34 -31.43 2.59
CA LEU A 231 2.98 -30.87 3.78
C LEU A 231 2.25 -31.23 5.09
N ARG A 232 1.33 -32.21 5.06
CA ARG A 232 0.43 -32.63 6.16
C ARG A 232 1.11 -32.62 7.52
N GLY A 233 1.02 -31.45 8.20
CA GLY A 233 1.63 -31.24 9.52
C GLY A 233 3.16 -31.22 9.53
N GLY A 234 3.81 -31.14 8.37
CA GLY A 234 5.26 -31.03 8.18
C GLY A 234 5.66 -29.71 7.54
N GLY A 235 6.88 -29.26 7.84
CA GLY A 235 7.50 -28.11 7.19
C GLY A 235 8.34 -28.52 5.98
N TYR A 236 8.53 -27.59 5.07
CA TYR A 236 9.53 -27.67 4.00
C TYR A 236 10.69 -26.73 4.33
N ASN A 237 11.90 -27.29 4.34
CA ASN A 237 13.13 -26.52 4.44
C ASN A 237 13.98 -26.82 3.21
N GLY A 238 14.33 -25.80 2.46
CA GLY A 238 15.09 -25.94 1.22
C GLY A 238 15.74 -24.65 0.79
N GLN A 239 16.45 -24.70 -0.32
CA GLN A 239 17.05 -23.53 -0.93
C GLN A 239 17.02 -23.64 -2.45
N THR A 240 17.05 -22.49 -3.11
CA THR A 240 17.23 -22.35 -4.56
C THR A 240 18.39 -21.41 -4.80
N GLY A 241 19.30 -21.77 -5.70
CA GLY A 241 20.51 -21.01 -5.96
C GLY A 241 21.58 -21.15 -4.87
N GLU A 242 22.67 -20.45 -5.06
CA GLU A 242 23.79 -20.39 -4.11
C GLU A 242 23.57 -19.23 -3.15
N LEU A 243 23.75 -19.46 -1.85
CA LEU A 243 23.51 -18.47 -0.80
C LEU A 243 24.83 -17.76 -0.39
N ASP A 244 25.66 -17.40 -1.37
CA ASP A 244 26.97 -16.80 -1.17
C ASP A 244 27.01 -15.26 -1.38
N GLY A 245 25.86 -14.65 -1.60
CA GLY A 245 25.70 -13.21 -1.82
C GLY A 245 24.43 -12.67 -1.23
N SER A 246 23.67 -11.89 -2.02
CA SER A 246 22.34 -11.47 -1.67
C SER A 246 21.34 -12.57 -1.96
N TRP A 247 20.57 -12.95 -0.97
CA TRP A 247 19.54 -14.00 -1.07
C TRP A 247 18.32 -13.63 -0.25
N THR A 248 17.19 -14.27 -0.55
CA THR A 248 15.91 -14.02 0.09
C THR A 248 15.63 -15.05 1.18
N GLU A 249 15.38 -14.60 2.41
CA GLU A 249 14.78 -15.43 3.44
C GLU A 249 13.26 -15.52 3.21
N PHE A 250 12.77 -16.67 2.82
CA PHE A 250 11.36 -16.91 2.59
C PHE A 250 10.76 -17.72 3.73
N ARG A 251 9.87 -17.12 4.52
CA ARG A 251 9.15 -17.78 5.62
C ARG A 251 7.66 -17.68 5.39
N ALA A 252 6.98 -18.83 5.40
CA ALA A 252 5.55 -18.84 5.31
C ALA A 252 4.95 -19.87 6.28
N ASN A 253 3.96 -19.43 7.04
CA ASN A 253 3.21 -20.28 7.94
C ASN A 253 1.72 -20.18 7.57
N SER A 254 1.09 -21.30 7.24
CA SER A 254 -0.32 -21.38 6.87
C SER A 254 -0.98 -22.58 7.54
N VAL A 255 -2.27 -22.49 7.81
CA VAL A 255 -3.07 -23.67 8.19
C VAL A 255 -3.62 -24.37 6.95
N SER A 256 -4.17 -23.62 5.97
CA SER A 256 -4.82 -24.21 4.80
C SER A 256 -4.64 -23.46 3.47
N GLY A 257 -3.78 -22.45 3.42
CA GLY A 257 -3.53 -21.70 2.18
C GLY A 257 -2.46 -22.35 1.30
N ASP A 258 -2.58 -22.17 0.01
CA ASP A 258 -1.58 -22.55 -0.96
C ASP A 258 -0.47 -21.49 -1.05
N ILE A 259 0.77 -21.94 -1.25
CA ILE A 259 1.93 -21.06 -1.35
C ILE A 259 2.59 -21.32 -2.69
N THR A 260 2.67 -20.28 -3.53
CA THR A 260 3.23 -20.35 -4.86
C THR A 260 4.38 -19.36 -5.00
N VAL A 261 5.56 -19.83 -5.38
CA VAL A 261 6.69 -18.99 -5.74
C VAL A 261 6.99 -19.17 -7.23
N LEU A 262 6.89 -18.08 -7.98
CA LEU A 262 7.15 -18.02 -9.40
C LEU A 262 8.47 -17.28 -9.65
N TYR A 263 9.16 -17.63 -10.71
CA TYR A 263 10.34 -16.93 -11.17
C TYR A 263 10.06 -16.27 -12.52
N ARG A 264 10.38 -14.99 -12.62
CA ARG A 264 10.23 -14.19 -13.84
C ARG A 264 11.17 -14.74 -14.91
N GLY A 265 10.69 -14.98 -16.13
CA GLY A 265 11.55 -15.39 -17.25
C GLY A 265 12.55 -14.30 -17.63
N ALA A 266 13.67 -14.67 -18.20
CA ALA A 266 14.71 -13.71 -18.62
C ALA A 266 14.20 -12.63 -19.60
N ALA A 267 13.12 -12.89 -20.33
CA ALA A 267 12.47 -11.93 -21.24
C ALA A 267 11.63 -10.88 -20.48
N ASP A 268 10.97 -11.28 -19.41
CA ASP A 268 10.11 -10.38 -18.59
C ASP A 268 10.93 -9.40 -17.76
N SER A 269 12.14 -9.78 -17.37
CA SER A 269 13.05 -8.94 -16.58
C SER A 269 13.54 -7.70 -17.35
N ALA A 270 13.58 -7.76 -18.69
CA ALA A 270 14.01 -6.65 -19.54
C ALA A 270 12.93 -5.56 -19.72
N GLU A 271 11.64 -5.93 -19.70
CA GLU A 271 10.56 -4.95 -19.87
C GLU A 271 10.30 -4.14 -18.58
N GLY A 272 10.45 -4.76 -17.40
CA GLY A 272 10.34 -4.06 -16.13
C GLY A 272 11.41 -2.99 -15.91
N SER A 273 12.67 -3.31 -16.31
CA SER A 273 13.80 -2.37 -16.24
C SER A 273 13.71 -1.23 -17.27
N ALA A 274 13.11 -1.48 -18.44
CA ALA A 274 12.94 -0.47 -19.48
C ALA A 274 11.87 0.59 -19.16
N ARG A 275 10.83 0.22 -18.39
CA ARG A 275 9.83 1.18 -17.93
C ARG A 275 10.32 2.10 -16.82
N ALA A 276 11.25 1.63 -15.99
CA ALA A 276 11.84 2.44 -14.92
C ALA A 276 12.89 3.46 -15.43
N SER A 277 13.40 3.32 -16.67
CA SER A 277 14.46 4.14 -17.25
C SER A 277 14.04 5.05 -18.41
N ALA A 278 12.76 5.17 -18.74
CA ALA A 278 12.31 6.07 -19.79
C ALA A 278 12.40 7.53 -19.31
N PRO A 279 13.22 8.38 -19.93
CA PRO A 279 13.24 9.80 -19.62
C PRO A 279 11.92 10.43 -20.08
N SER A 280 11.35 11.28 -19.23
CA SER A 280 10.22 12.13 -19.58
C SER A 280 10.63 13.02 -20.77
N ASP A 281 10.10 12.73 -21.94
CA ASP A 281 10.32 13.53 -23.15
C ASP A 281 9.63 14.88 -22.93
N SER A 282 10.45 15.90 -22.62
CA SER A 282 10.01 17.29 -22.63
C SER A 282 9.87 17.73 -24.09
N ALA A 283 8.66 17.72 -24.60
CA ALA A 283 8.35 18.32 -25.88
C ALA A 283 8.61 19.84 -25.79
N SER A 284 9.76 20.26 -26.30
CA SER A 284 10.02 21.65 -26.65
C SER A 284 9.35 21.94 -27.99
N ASP A 285 8.20 22.57 -27.94
CA ASP A 285 7.57 23.19 -29.10
C ASP A 285 8.35 24.46 -29.45
N ALA A 286 9.16 24.38 -30.51
CA ALA A 286 9.82 25.53 -31.09
C ALA A 286 8.93 26.08 -32.19
N GLY A 287 8.31 27.22 -31.91
CA GLY A 287 7.60 28.01 -32.91
C GLY A 287 8.46 28.34 -34.13
N ALA A 288 7.89 28.23 -35.30
CA ALA A 288 8.37 28.85 -36.53
C ALA A 288 7.25 29.72 -37.14
N SER A 289 7.57 30.99 -37.22
CA SER A 289 6.85 32.02 -37.99
C SER A 289 6.78 31.64 -39.48
N LEU A 290 5.66 31.87 -40.08
CA LEU A 290 5.48 32.66 -41.31
C LEU A 290 3.97 32.89 -41.53
#